data_8d88bca8f9b318ecadcec08b517d1d2a
#
_entry.id   8d88bca8f9b318ecadcec08b517d1d2a
#
_cell.length_a   1.000
_cell.length_b   1.000
_cell.length_c   1.000
_cell.angle_alpha   90.00
_cell.angle_beta   90.00
_cell.angle_gamma   90.00
#
_symmetry.space_group_name_H-M   'P 1'
#
loop_
_entity.id
_entity.type
_entity.pdbx_description
1 polymer ?
#
loop_
_entity_poly.entity_id
_entity_poly.type
_entity_poly.pdbx_seq_one_letter_code
_entity_poly.pdbx_strand_id
1 'polypeptide(L)'
;MIIDDSKFPFVFVDFQHSQSHTEDDEHEDEMAIFTRLFERKKPFVMISTGETPEENHKHSREETKRVNAWRKIHKEELKYTKATIQVEPSKVKRMGLSLFSTVYEKFWGNPLLLVETKEKAMEKAEQILKEASTGKPAAI
;
A
#
# COMPACT_ATOMS: atom_id res chain seq x y z
N MET A 1 -1.68 -6.62 9.97
CA MET A 1 -2.31 -5.93 8.81
C MET A 1 -3.37 -6.81 8.20
N ILE A 2 -4.52 -6.24 7.91
CA ILE A 2 -5.62 -6.95 7.25
C ILE A 2 -5.72 -6.44 5.83
N ILE A 3 -5.71 -7.34 4.85
CA ILE A 3 -5.79 -7.00 3.43
C ILE A 3 -7.05 -7.65 2.85
N ASP A 4 -7.94 -6.84 2.31
CA ASP A 4 -9.18 -7.30 1.69
C ASP A 4 -9.12 -7.03 0.18
N ASP A 5 -9.02 -8.08 -0.60
CA ASP A 5 -8.99 -8.02 -2.07
C ASP A 5 -10.31 -8.47 -2.71
N SER A 6 -11.37 -8.59 -1.92
CA SER A 6 -12.68 -9.05 -2.41
C SER A 6 -13.27 -8.12 -3.47
N LYS A 7 -12.83 -6.86 -3.49
CA LYS A 7 -13.27 -5.85 -4.46
C LYS A 7 -12.17 -5.49 -5.46
N PHE A 8 -11.26 -6.42 -5.72
CA PHE A 8 -10.19 -6.19 -6.70
C PHE A 8 -10.74 -5.56 -7.98
N PRO A 9 -10.13 -4.53 -8.57
CA PRO A 9 -8.77 -4.01 -8.35
C PRO A 9 -8.63 -2.97 -7.22
N PHE A 10 -9.65 -2.78 -6.40
CA PHE A 10 -9.57 -1.96 -5.20
C PHE A 10 -9.20 -2.88 -4.04
N VAL A 11 -8.02 -2.68 -3.45
CA VAL A 11 -7.52 -3.50 -2.35
C VAL A 11 -7.54 -2.67 -1.08
N PHE A 12 -8.38 -3.05 -0.13
CA PHE A 12 -8.50 -2.34 1.14
C PHE A 12 -7.50 -2.89 2.14
N VAL A 13 -6.78 -2.00 2.81
CA VAL A 13 -5.73 -2.35 3.77
C VAL A 13 -6.04 -1.69 5.11
N ASP A 14 -5.99 -2.49 6.17
CA ASP A 14 -6.09 -1.99 7.53
C ASP A 14 -4.79 -2.35 8.24
N PHE A 15 -4.08 -1.35 8.74
CA PHE A 15 -2.78 -1.54 9.38
C PHE A 15 -2.89 -1.94 10.86
N GLN A 16 -4.08 -2.19 11.37
CA GLN A 16 -4.23 -2.67 12.75
C GLN A 16 -3.60 -4.05 12.89
N HIS A 17 -2.75 -4.20 13.89
CA HIS A 17 -2.12 -5.47 14.19
C HIS A 17 -3.04 -6.33 15.06
N SER A 18 -3.19 -7.59 14.70
CA SER A 18 -3.82 -8.56 15.58
C SER A 18 -2.86 -8.86 16.73
N GLN A 19 -3.34 -8.72 17.97
CA GLN A 19 -2.52 -8.99 19.16
C GLN A 19 -2.25 -10.49 19.36
N SER A 20 -2.89 -11.36 18.61
CA SER A 20 -2.77 -12.80 18.75
C SER A 20 -1.65 -13.42 17.93
N HIS A 21 -0.98 -12.66 17.07
CA HIS A 21 0.08 -13.16 16.20
C HIS A 21 1.42 -12.54 16.55
N THR A 22 2.50 -13.29 16.34
CA THR A 22 3.84 -12.73 16.40
C THR A 22 4.06 -11.86 15.16
N GLU A 23 4.94 -10.85 15.27
CA GLU A 23 5.25 -9.97 14.15
C GLU A 23 5.75 -10.74 12.92
N ASP A 24 6.54 -11.80 13.13
CA ASP A 24 7.07 -12.61 12.05
C ASP A 24 5.96 -13.32 11.27
N ASP A 25 4.97 -13.89 11.97
CA ASP A 25 3.85 -14.57 11.33
C ASP A 25 2.99 -13.61 10.51
N GLU A 26 2.74 -12.40 11.03
CA GLU A 26 1.98 -11.38 10.32
C GLU A 26 2.65 -10.96 9.02
N HIS A 27 3.97 -10.75 9.05
CA HIS A 27 4.71 -10.34 7.85
C HIS A 27 4.76 -11.43 6.79
N GLU A 28 4.86 -12.68 7.17
CA GLU A 28 4.82 -13.79 6.22
C GLU A 28 3.46 -13.88 5.53
N ASP A 29 2.37 -13.72 6.29
CA ASP A 29 1.02 -13.74 5.74
C ASP A 29 0.79 -12.56 4.80
N GLU A 30 1.26 -11.37 5.15
CA GLU A 30 1.17 -10.18 4.31
C GLU A 30 1.90 -10.36 2.99
N MET A 31 3.12 -10.87 3.03
CA MET A 31 3.89 -11.11 1.82
C MET A 31 3.24 -12.16 0.92
N ALA A 32 2.65 -13.19 1.51
CA ALA A 32 1.93 -14.21 0.76
C ALA A 32 0.70 -13.63 0.06
N ILE A 33 -0.04 -12.73 0.72
CA ILE A 33 -1.20 -12.06 0.13
C ILE A 33 -0.78 -11.18 -1.04
N PHE A 34 0.29 -10.39 -0.89
CA PHE A 34 0.81 -9.56 -1.98
C PHE A 34 1.26 -10.42 -3.17
N THR A 35 1.91 -11.55 -2.91
CA THR A 35 2.33 -12.47 -3.96
C THR A 35 1.12 -12.97 -4.75
N ARG A 36 0.03 -13.32 -4.08
CA ARG A 36 -1.20 -13.74 -4.74
C ARG A 36 -1.84 -12.62 -5.55
N LEU A 37 -1.79 -11.38 -5.07
CA LEU A 37 -2.27 -10.22 -5.83
C LEU A 37 -1.47 -10.04 -7.12
N PHE A 38 -0.16 -10.20 -7.06
CA PHE A 38 0.72 -10.08 -8.22
C PHE A 38 0.44 -11.19 -9.25
N GLU A 39 0.04 -12.36 -8.82
CA GLU A 39 -0.29 -13.48 -9.72
C GLU A 39 -1.47 -13.16 -10.64
N ARG A 40 -2.34 -12.23 -10.25
CA ARG A 40 -3.43 -11.76 -11.09
C ARG A 40 -2.94 -11.00 -12.33
N LYS A 41 -1.72 -10.47 -12.29
CA LYS A 41 -1.08 -9.73 -13.40
C LYS A 41 -1.94 -8.58 -13.92
N LYS A 42 -2.60 -7.88 -13.02
CA LYS A 42 -3.46 -6.74 -13.33
C LYS A 42 -3.16 -5.58 -12.38
N PRO A 43 -3.28 -4.33 -12.87
CA PRO A 43 -3.06 -3.18 -12.01
C PRO A 43 -4.10 -3.10 -10.90
N PHE A 44 -3.66 -2.64 -9.74
CA PHE A 44 -4.55 -2.43 -8.60
C PHE A 44 -4.10 -1.24 -7.78
N VAL A 45 -5.01 -0.73 -6.92
CA VAL A 45 -4.74 0.39 -6.01
C VAL A 45 -5.06 -0.07 -4.60
N MET A 46 -4.16 0.25 -3.67
CA MET A 46 -4.38 -0.02 -2.25
C MET A 46 -5.01 1.20 -1.59
N ILE A 47 -6.03 0.97 -0.76
CA ILE A 47 -6.73 2.02 -0.02
C ILE A 47 -6.67 1.67 1.46
N SER A 48 -6.03 2.52 2.24
CA SER A 48 -5.94 2.37 3.69
C SER A 48 -6.90 3.32 4.39
N THR A 49 -7.82 2.77 5.17
CA THR A 49 -8.82 3.53 5.91
C THR A 49 -8.60 3.51 7.42
N GLY A 50 -7.67 2.68 7.89
CA GLY A 50 -7.35 2.56 9.31
C GLY A 50 -6.33 3.59 9.75
N GLU A 51 -5.91 3.47 11.01
CA GLU A 51 -4.85 4.32 11.52
C GLU A 51 -3.54 4.05 10.78
N THR A 52 -2.77 5.12 10.57
CA THR A 52 -1.45 4.98 9.99
C THR A 52 -0.55 4.21 10.94
N PRO A 53 0.41 3.43 10.42
CA PRO A 53 1.39 2.76 11.26
C PRO A 53 2.09 3.79 12.14
N GLU A 54 2.19 3.49 13.44
CA GLU A 54 2.90 4.38 14.35
C GLU A 54 4.36 4.48 13.93
N GLU A 55 4.90 5.70 14.02
CA GLU A 55 6.30 5.97 13.71
C GLU A 55 7.26 5.15 14.58
N ASN A 56 6.77 4.68 15.73
CA ASN A 56 7.56 3.93 16.69
C ASN A 56 7.61 2.43 16.42
N HIS A 57 6.96 1.95 15.36
CA HIS A 57 7.01 0.54 15.03
C HIS A 57 8.37 0.21 14.41
N LYS A 58 9.27 -0.26 15.26
CA LYS A 58 10.61 -0.63 14.81
C LYS A 58 10.61 -2.07 14.35
N HIS A 59 10.92 -2.26 13.08
CA HIS A 59 11.15 -3.58 12.56
C HIS A 59 12.53 -4.08 12.98
N SER A 60 12.66 -5.37 13.25
CA SER A 60 13.95 -5.97 13.53
C SER A 60 14.84 -5.90 12.27
N ARG A 61 16.15 -6.01 12.47
CA ARG A 61 17.09 -6.05 11.35
C ARG A 61 16.79 -7.22 10.40
N GLU A 62 16.39 -8.34 10.95
CA GLU A 62 16.05 -9.54 10.18
C GLU A 62 14.79 -9.34 9.33
N GLU A 63 13.76 -8.70 9.89
CA GLU A 63 12.56 -8.37 9.13
C GLU A 63 12.87 -7.43 7.98
N THR A 64 13.69 -6.41 8.22
CA THR A 64 14.12 -5.48 7.18
C THR A 64 14.84 -6.20 6.06
N LYS A 65 15.73 -7.14 6.39
CA LYS A 65 16.44 -7.95 5.40
C LYS A 65 15.48 -8.80 4.57
N ARG A 66 14.48 -9.42 5.22
CA ARG A 66 13.49 -10.25 4.52
C ARG A 66 12.63 -9.43 3.57
N VAL A 67 12.17 -8.26 4.01
CA VAL A 67 11.38 -7.36 3.16
C VAL A 67 12.20 -6.89 1.98
N ASN A 68 13.45 -6.50 2.20
CA ASN A 68 14.33 -6.07 1.11
C ASN A 68 14.60 -7.19 0.10
N ALA A 69 14.81 -8.41 0.56
CA ALA A 69 15.00 -9.56 -0.32
C ALA A 69 13.75 -9.84 -1.14
N TRP A 70 12.58 -9.80 -0.51
CA TRP A 70 11.31 -10.00 -1.18
C TRP A 70 11.05 -8.92 -2.25
N ARG A 71 11.35 -7.66 -1.93
CA ARG A 71 11.22 -6.55 -2.89
C ARG A 71 12.07 -6.76 -4.14
N LYS A 72 13.29 -7.24 -3.96
CA LYS A 72 14.20 -7.50 -5.09
C LYS A 72 13.66 -8.61 -5.98
N ILE A 73 13.12 -9.67 -5.39
CA ILE A 73 12.55 -10.79 -6.13
C ILE A 73 11.33 -10.34 -6.93
N HIS A 74 10.48 -9.47 -6.34
CA HIS A 74 9.23 -9.04 -6.95
C HIS A 74 9.29 -7.64 -7.57
N LYS A 75 10.47 -7.16 -7.92
CA LYS A 75 10.67 -5.80 -8.44
C LYS A 75 9.75 -5.48 -9.63
N GLU A 76 9.62 -6.40 -10.57
CA GLU A 76 8.77 -6.18 -11.74
C GLU A 76 7.29 -6.24 -11.37
N GLU A 77 6.93 -7.11 -10.46
CA GLU A 77 5.54 -7.30 -10.04
C GLU A 77 5.01 -6.15 -9.17
N LEU A 78 5.90 -5.46 -8.44
CA LEU A 78 5.53 -4.28 -7.66
C LEU A 78 4.91 -3.19 -8.53
N LYS A 79 5.18 -3.17 -9.81
CA LYS A 79 4.61 -2.22 -10.76
C LYS A 79 3.11 -2.36 -10.95
N TYR A 80 2.54 -3.51 -10.59
CA TYR A 80 1.08 -3.69 -10.62
C TYR A 80 0.36 -2.84 -9.59
N THR A 81 1.01 -2.49 -8.49
CA THR A 81 0.47 -1.55 -7.50
C THR A 81 0.65 -0.14 -8.07
N LYS A 82 -0.45 0.48 -8.47
CA LYS A 82 -0.39 1.80 -9.13
C LYS A 82 -0.33 2.96 -8.15
N ALA A 83 -0.90 2.78 -6.96
CA ALA A 83 -0.83 3.77 -5.90
C ALA A 83 -1.27 3.16 -4.58
N THR A 84 -0.89 3.80 -3.49
CA THR A 84 -1.43 3.55 -2.16
C THR A 84 -2.11 4.84 -1.69
N ILE A 85 -3.39 4.76 -1.37
CA ILE A 85 -4.16 5.92 -0.94
C ILE A 85 -4.50 5.77 0.54
N GLN A 86 -4.03 6.71 1.35
CA GLN A 86 -4.31 6.74 2.78
C GLN A 86 -5.43 7.74 3.04
N VAL A 87 -6.50 7.28 3.67
CA VAL A 87 -7.59 8.14 4.12
C VAL A 87 -7.21 8.68 5.50
N GLU A 88 -7.01 9.99 5.60
CA GLU A 88 -6.69 10.67 6.85
C GLU A 88 -7.48 11.96 6.94
N PRO A 89 -8.53 12.02 7.78
CA PRO A 89 -9.36 13.21 7.91
C PRO A 89 -8.63 14.43 8.48
N SER A 90 -7.60 14.20 9.29
CA SER A 90 -6.88 15.31 9.94
C SER A 90 -5.90 15.97 8.96
N LYS A 91 -6.07 17.27 8.73
CA LYS A 91 -5.18 18.06 7.89
C LYS A 91 -3.74 18.06 8.43
N VAL A 92 -3.59 18.17 9.74
CA VAL A 92 -2.28 18.20 10.40
C VAL A 92 -1.55 16.87 10.19
N LYS A 93 -2.27 15.76 10.37
CA LYS A 93 -1.68 14.43 10.13
C LYS A 93 -1.34 14.22 8.67
N ARG A 94 -2.18 14.69 7.72
CA ARG A 94 -1.86 14.61 6.30
C ARG A 94 -0.58 15.36 5.98
N MET A 95 -0.38 16.54 6.56
CA MET A 95 0.84 17.31 6.34
C MET A 95 2.08 16.56 6.84
N GLY A 96 1.98 15.92 8.01
CA GLY A 96 3.07 15.09 8.53
C GLY A 96 3.37 13.89 7.65
N LEU A 97 2.33 13.20 7.19
CA LEU A 97 2.47 12.04 6.34
C LEU A 97 3.01 12.39 4.95
N SER A 98 2.77 13.60 4.47
CA SER A 98 3.27 14.02 3.16
C SER A 98 4.79 14.04 3.10
N LEU A 99 5.45 14.28 4.23
CA LEU A 99 6.91 14.21 4.30
C LEU A 99 7.42 12.78 4.13
N PHE A 100 6.63 11.81 4.51
CA PHE A 100 6.95 10.40 4.38
C PHE A 100 6.70 9.86 2.97
N SER A 101 5.83 10.51 2.20
CA SER A 101 5.39 10.00 0.90
C SER A 101 6.53 9.79 -0.10
N THR A 102 7.53 10.65 -0.09
CA THR A 102 8.69 10.52 -0.99
C THR A 102 9.50 9.26 -0.65
N VAL A 103 9.72 9.00 0.64
CA VAL A 103 10.42 7.80 1.09
C VAL A 103 9.63 6.55 0.73
N TYR A 104 8.32 6.60 0.93
CA TYR A 104 7.43 5.50 0.59
C TYR A 104 7.52 5.14 -0.90
N GLU A 105 7.43 6.15 -1.77
CA GLU A 105 7.49 5.95 -3.22
C GLU A 105 8.82 5.35 -3.66
N LYS A 106 9.92 5.82 -3.11
CA LYS A 106 11.25 5.28 -3.43
C LYS A 106 11.38 3.83 -2.98
N PHE A 107 10.79 3.50 -1.83
CA PHE A 107 10.90 2.15 -1.28
C PHE A 107 10.00 1.16 -2.02
N TRP A 108 8.74 1.50 -2.23
CA TRP A 108 7.74 0.57 -2.77
C TRP A 108 7.52 0.71 -4.28
N GLY A 109 7.94 1.81 -4.88
CA GLY A 109 7.80 2.03 -6.31
C GLY A 109 6.43 2.56 -6.74
N ASN A 110 5.56 2.90 -5.80
CA ASN A 110 4.27 3.51 -6.11
C ASN A 110 4.02 4.71 -5.20
N PRO A 111 3.25 5.71 -5.67
CA PRO A 111 3.02 6.92 -4.88
C PRO A 111 2.09 6.67 -3.68
N LEU A 112 2.36 7.35 -2.58
CA LEU A 112 1.47 7.42 -1.42
C LEU A 112 0.66 8.71 -1.53
N LEU A 113 -0.65 8.58 -1.70
CA LEU A 113 -1.57 9.70 -1.82
C LEU A 113 -2.39 9.83 -0.54
N LEU A 114 -2.64 11.05 -0.12
CA LEU A 114 -3.36 11.34 1.12
C LEU A 114 -4.66 12.06 0.78
N VAL A 115 -5.77 11.53 1.27
CA VAL A 115 -7.10 12.11 1.03
C VAL A 115 -7.88 12.22 2.33
N GLU A 116 -8.90 13.08 2.35
CA GLU A 116 -9.69 13.35 3.55
C GLU A 116 -10.74 12.29 3.84
N THR A 117 -11.32 11.70 2.80
CA THR A 117 -12.46 10.80 2.93
C THR A 117 -12.30 9.55 2.08
N LYS A 118 -13.05 8.51 2.44
CA LYS A 118 -13.08 7.27 1.66
C LYS A 118 -13.64 7.51 0.25
N GLU A 119 -14.63 8.39 0.10
CA GLU A 119 -15.19 8.74 -1.20
C GLU A 119 -14.15 9.33 -2.12
N LYS A 120 -13.33 10.26 -1.61
CA LYS A 120 -12.23 10.84 -2.38
C LYS A 120 -11.18 9.78 -2.74
N ALA A 121 -10.93 8.84 -1.84
CA ALA A 121 -10.02 7.74 -2.13
C ALA A 121 -10.53 6.88 -3.28
N MET A 122 -11.81 6.55 -3.28
CA MET A 122 -12.41 5.74 -4.34
C MET A 122 -12.39 6.46 -5.70
N GLU A 123 -12.72 7.76 -5.73
CA GLU A 123 -12.64 8.56 -6.95
C GLU A 123 -11.23 8.57 -7.52
N LYS A 124 -10.26 8.78 -6.65
CA LYS A 124 -8.84 8.81 -7.06
C LYS A 124 -8.38 7.46 -7.58
N ALA A 125 -8.78 6.39 -6.90
CA ALA A 125 -8.45 5.03 -7.30
C ALA A 125 -9.05 4.69 -8.67
N GLU A 126 -10.30 5.03 -8.90
CA GLU A 126 -10.95 4.83 -10.20
C GLU A 126 -10.23 5.56 -11.32
N GLN A 127 -9.86 6.82 -11.08
CA GLN A 127 -9.11 7.62 -12.04
C GLN A 127 -7.78 6.97 -12.39
N ILE A 128 -7.02 6.55 -11.38
CA ILE A 128 -5.70 5.92 -11.57
C ILE A 128 -5.83 4.63 -12.37
N LEU A 129 -6.81 3.80 -12.03
CA LEU A 129 -7.03 2.53 -12.71
C LEU A 129 -7.51 2.71 -14.14
N LYS A 130 -8.33 3.73 -14.40
CA LYS A 130 -8.78 4.07 -15.74
C LYS A 130 -7.61 4.50 -16.62
N GLU A 131 -6.72 5.34 -16.10
CA GLU A 131 -5.51 5.76 -16.81
C GLU A 131 -4.59 4.56 -17.10
N ALA A 132 -4.42 3.66 -16.13
CA ALA A 132 -3.63 2.46 -16.30
C ALA A 132 -4.20 1.53 -17.37
N SER A 133 -5.53 1.38 -17.42
CA SER A 133 -6.18 0.50 -18.40
C SER A 133 -6.14 1.05 -19.83
N THR A 134 -6.03 2.36 -20.00
CA THR A 134 -5.92 2.99 -21.32
C THR A 134 -4.49 3.00 -21.86
N GLY A 135 -3.52 2.53 -21.08
CA GLY A 135 -2.11 2.53 -21.46
C GLY A 135 -1.48 3.91 -21.52
N LYS A 136 -2.17 4.96 -21.11
CA LYS A 136 -1.60 6.30 -21.03
C LYS A 136 -0.74 6.41 -19.79
N PRO A 137 0.46 6.99 -19.89
CA PRO A 137 1.25 7.25 -18.70
C PRO A 137 0.47 8.20 -17.80
N ALA A 138 0.60 8.01 -16.48
CA ALA A 138 0.02 8.93 -15.53
C ALA A 138 0.45 10.34 -15.91
N ALA A 139 -0.52 11.26 -15.97
CA ALA A 139 -0.24 12.62 -16.36
C ALA A 139 0.85 13.21 -15.45
N ILE A 140 1.92 13.59 -16.09
CA ILE A 140 3.04 14.22 -15.41
C ILE A 140 2.64 15.64 -15.04
#